data_088c669f450d4bb4e8989427cb1ba856
#
_entry.id   088c669f450d4bb4e8989427cb1ba856
#
_cell.length_a   1.000
_cell.length_b   1.000
_cell.length_c   1.000
_cell.angle_alpha   90.00
_cell.angle_beta   90.00
_cell.angle_gamma   90.00
#
_symmetry.space_group_name_H-M   'P 1'
#
loop_
_entity.id
_entity.type
_entity.pdbx_description
1 polymer ?
#
loop_
_entity_poly.entity_id
_entity_poly.type
_entity_poly.pdbx_seq_one_letter_code
_entity_poly.pdbx_strand_id
1 'polypeptide(L)'
;ADELSADLSQAERERVLKRVRQGSLRFLVATDVAARGLDIPDLSHVIQYEPPADIEGYIHRAGRTGRAGATGIAMSLVTELEWFTLNKIAKAFGIEMQERPLPTPSDVETLVAERVTVLLEARLRDRDALKRERSQRFIALARQLAENEDESALIAMLLDDYYQQSLHAPLHRPTEPPLPKKKVGTPRPRRRSSGRSPRR
;
A
#
# COMPACT_ATOMS: atom_id res chain seq x y z
N ALA A 1 -8.21 9.32 -2.96
CA ALA A 1 -7.37 9.61 -4.11
C ALA A 1 -7.00 11.08 -4.12
N ASP A 2 -5.91 11.43 -4.80
CA ASP A 2 -5.51 12.80 -5.09
C ASP A 2 -4.83 12.84 -6.45
N GLU A 3 -4.77 14.00 -7.08
CA GLU A 3 -4.16 14.16 -8.39
C GLU A 3 -2.82 14.88 -8.33
N LEU A 4 -2.00 14.63 -9.35
CA LEU A 4 -0.77 15.34 -9.60
C LEU A 4 -0.66 15.63 -11.10
N SER A 5 -0.99 16.87 -11.45
CA SER A 5 -0.96 17.36 -12.83
C SER A 5 0.03 18.53 -12.97
N ALA A 6 0.26 18.96 -14.20
CA ALA A 6 1.07 20.15 -14.47
C ALA A 6 0.39 21.46 -14.01
N ASP A 7 -0.93 21.43 -13.83
CA ASP A 7 -1.75 22.60 -13.47
C ASP A 7 -1.67 22.95 -11.98
N LEU A 8 -1.15 22.02 -11.17
CA LEU A 8 -0.98 22.26 -9.73
C LEU A 8 0.16 23.24 -9.45
N SER A 9 -0.10 24.17 -8.55
CA SER A 9 0.96 25.01 -7.99
C SER A 9 2.01 24.18 -7.26
N GLN A 10 3.23 24.70 -7.15
CA GLN A 10 4.32 24.03 -6.45
C GLN A 10 3.96 23.68 -4.99
N ALA A 11 3.23 24.55 -4.31
CA ALA A 11 2.80 24.32 -2.92
C ALA A 11 1.78 23.15 -2.81
N GLU A 12 0.84 23.05 -3.76
CA GLU A 12 -0.11 21.95 -3.81
C GLU A 12 0.58 20.63 -4.12
N ARG A 13 1.49 20.63 -5.09
CA ARG A 13 2.32 19.49 -5.44
C ARG A 13 3.10 18.94 -4.23
N GLU A 14 3.75 19.82 -3.47
CA GLU A 14 4.48 19.42 -2.25
C GLU A 14 3.55 18.86 -1.17
N ARG A 15 2.34 19.44 -1.02
CA ARG A 15 1.33 18.92 -0.09
C ARG A 15 0.89 17.51 -0.44
N VAL A 16 0.60 17.24 -1.72
CA VAL A 16 0.22 15.91 -2.21
C VAL A 16 1.36 14.91 -1.96
N LEU A 17 2.59 15.24 -2.36
CA LEU A 17 3.76 14.38 -2.16
C LEU A 17 4.04 14.10 -0.68
N LYS A 18 3.84 15.07 0.19
CA LYS A 18 3.95 14.88 1.64
C LYS A 18 2.94 13.84 2.14
N ARG A 19 1.69 13.90 1.68
CA ARG A 19 0.66 12.93 2.03
C ARG A 19 0.98 11.51 1.55
N VAL A 20 1.55 11.38 0.33
CA VAL A 20 2.01 10.09 -0.19
C VAL A 20 3.12 9.53 0.69
N ARG A 21 4.16 10.33 1.01
CA ARG A 21 5.28 9.90 1.86
C ARG A 21 4.84 9.51 3.27
N GLN A 22 3.82 10.16 3.80
CA GLN A 22 3.23 9.86 5.12
C GLN A 22 2.31 8.64 5.11
N GLY A 23 2.01 8.06 3.93
CA GLY A 23 1.06 6.94 3.80
C GLY A 23 -0.40 7.35 4.08
N SER A 24 -0.70 8.65 4.13
CA SER A 24 -2.06 9.17 4.32
C SER A 24 -2.85 9.29 3.02
N LEU A 25 -2.20 9.08 1.87
CA LEU A 25 -2.80 9.01 0.55
C LEU A 25 -2.56 7.63 -0.05
N ARG A 26 -3.64 6.91 -0.39
CA ARG A 26 -3.56 5.55 -0.91
C ARG A 26 -3.46 5.48 -2.43
N PHE A 27 -4.10 6.41 -3.13
CA PHE A 27 -4.14 6.47 -4.59
C PHE A 27 -3.69 7.84 -5.05
N LEU A 28 -2.70 7.86 -5.92
CA LEU A 28 -2.23 9.06 -6.60
C LEU A 28 -2.47 8.88 -8.09
N VAL A 29 -3.22 9.79 -8.69
CA VAL A 29 -3.40 9.88 -10.14
C VAL A 29 -2.42 10.93 -10.66
N ALA A 30 -1.57 10.56 -11.60
CA ALA A 30 -0.55 11.48 -12.10
C ALA A 30 -0.39 11.37 -13.63
N THR A 31 -0.16 12.49 -14.28
CA THR A 31 0.30 12.52 -15.67
C THR A 31 1.79 12.20 -15.74
N ASP A 32 2.28 11.72 -16.89
CA ASP A 32 3.70 11.42 -17.08
C ASP A 32 4.61 12.60 -16.80
N VAL A 33 4.22 13.79 -17.26
CA VAL A 33 4.98 15.02 -17.05
C VAL A 33 5.11 15.34 -15.56
N ALA A 34 4.00 15.23 -14.83
CA ALA A 34 3.99 15.49 -13.40
C ALA A 34 4.69 14.40 -12.59
N ALA A 35 4.66 13.14 -13.07
CA ALA A 35 5.32 12.01 -12.43
C ALA A 35 6.83 11.97 -12.67
N ARG A 36 7.34 12.67 -13.70
CA ARG A 36 8.76 12.70 -14.02
C ARG A 36 9.57 13.38 -12.93
N GLY A 37 10.64 12.74 -12.48
CA GLY A 37 11.51 13.29 -11.43
C GLY A 37 10.93 13.25 -10.02
N LEU A 38 9.77 12.63 -9.83
CA LEU A 38 9.22 12.45 -8.49
C LEU A 38 10.00 11.39 -7.72
N ASP A 39 10.53 11.81 -6.58
CA ASP A 39 11.03 10.90 -5.57
C ASP A 39 9.87 10.46 -4.67
N ILE A 40 9.13 9.45 -5.17
CA ILE A 40 8.10 8.78 -4.38
C ILE A 40 8.68 7.46 -3.92
N PRO A 41 8.82 7.26 -2.60
CA PRO A 41 9.33 6.01 -2.07
C PRO A 41 8.34 4.87 -2.34
N ASP A 42 8.87 3.73 -2.76
CA ASP A 42 8.26 2.40 -2.79
C ASP A 42 6.73 2.33 -2.96
N LEU A 43 6.28 2.60 -4.17
CA LEU A 43 4.90 2.31 -4.53
C LEU A 43 4.72 0.79 -4.60
N SER A 44 3.70 0.27 -3.94
CA SER A 44 3.37 -1.16 -4.03
C SER A 44 2.84 -1.54 -5.41
N HIS A 45 2.10 -0.62 -6.04
CA HIS A 45 1.45 -0.82 -7.32
C HIS A 45 1.61 0.41 -8.22
N VAL A 46 1.79 0.16 -9.51
CA VAL A 46 1.67 1.16 -10.57
C VAL A 46 0.58 0.68 -11.54
N ILE A 47 -0.43 1.49 -11.73
CA ILE A 47 -1.51 1.21 -12.68
C ILE A 47 -1.36 2.15 -13.86
N GLN A 48 -1.10 1.62 -15.02
CA GLN A 48 -1.04 2.35 -16.28
C GLN A 48 -2.42 2.28 -16.92
N TYR A 49 -3.15 3.38 -16.89
CA TYR A 49 -4.49 3.48 -17.48
C TYR A 49 -4.44 3.35 -19.00
N GLU A 50 -3.42 3.94 -19.61
CA GLU A 50 -3.06 3.78 -21.01
C GLU A 50 -1.62 3.31 -21.10
N PRO A 51 -1.32 2.25 -21.85
CA PRO A 51 0.06 1.82 -22.05
C PRO A 51 0.83 2.90 -22.83
N PRO A 52 2.09 3.16 -22.50
CA PRO A 52 2.90 4.09 -23.25
C PRO A 52 3.19 3.56 -24.66
N ALA A 53 3.33 4.48 -25.61
CA ALA A 53 3.61 4.12 -27.00
C ALA A 53 5.04 3.59 -27.20
N ASP A 54 5.95 3.90 -26.28
CA ASP A 54 7.36 3.54 -26.36
C ASP A 54 7.82 2.73 -25.14
N ILE A 55 8.92 2.04 -25.38
CA ILE A 55 9.53 1.11 -24.43
C ILE A 55 10.06 1.83 -23.19
N GLU A 56 10.71 2.99 -23.37
CA GLU A 56 11.31 3.74 -22.27
C GLU A 56 10.24 4.26 -21.32
N GLY A 57 9.13 4.75 -21.87
CA GLY A 57 7.97 5.19 -21.09
C GLY A 57 7.43 4.07 -20.21
N TYR A 58 7.33 2.85 -20.74
CA TYR A 58 6.89 1.69 -19.94
C TYR A 58 7.82 1.44 -18.74
N ILE A 59 9.11 1.36 -18.98
CA ILE A 59 10.11 1.10 -17.94
C ILE A 59 10.13 2.24 -16.90
N HIS A 60 10.02 3.48 -17.35
CA HIS A 60 9.98 4.63 -16.44
C HIS A 60 8.74 4.66 -15.55
N ARG A 61 7.57 4.25 -16.08
CA ARG A 61 6.34 4.15 -15.29
C ARG A 61 6.40 2.94 -14.35
N ALA A 62 6.69 1.75 -14.87
CA ALA A 62 6.82 0.53 -14.07
C ALA A 62 7.89 0.67 -12.97
N GLY A 63 9.00 1.34 -13.28
CA GLY A 63 10.08 1.61 -12.33
C GLY A 63 9.74 2.58 -11.19
N ARG A 64 8.47 2.97 -11.01
CA ARG A 64 8.00 3.65 -9.78
C ARG A 64 7.67 2.66 -8.67
N THR A 65 7.64 1.36 -8.97
CA THR A 65 7.50 0.28 -7.98
C THR A 65 8.70 -0.68 -8.06
N GLY A 66 8.86 -1.55 -7.08
CA GLY A 66 9.93 -2.56 -7.06
C GLY A 66 11.35 -2.00 -6.92
N ARG A 67 11.55 -0.85 -6.29
CA ARG A 67 12.87 -0.24 -6.11
C ARG A 67 13.62 -0.83 -4.93
N ALA A 68 14.95 -0.75 -4.99
CA ALA A 68 15.86 -1.12 -3.91
C ALA A 68 15.68 -2.58 -3.38
N GLY A 69 15.26 -3.51 -4.24
CA GLY A 69 15.02 -4.91 -3.87
C GLY A 69 13.65 -5.20 -3.27
N ALA A 70 12.76 -4.20 -3.20
CA ALA A 70 11.37 -4.41 -2.84
C ALA A 70 10.60 -5.07 -4.00
N THR A 71 9.55 -5.83 -3.66
CA THR A 71 8.61 -6.37 -4.66
C THR A 71 7.57 -5.33 -5.02
N GLY A 72 7.18 -5.27 -6.29
CA GLY A 72 6.15 -4.34 -6.76
C GLY A 72 5.35 -4.92 -7.93
N ILE A 73 4.17 -4.39 -8.14
CA ILE A 73 3.27 -4.83 -9.20
C ILE A 73 3.03 -3.67 -10.16
N ALA A 74 3.31 -3.90 -11.46
CA ALA A 74 2.91 -2.99 -12.53
C ALA A 74 1.74 -3.63 -13.29
N MET A 75 0.65 -2.90 -13.42
CA MET A 75 -0.55 -3.30 -14.17
C MET A 75 -0.79 -2.34 -15.30
N SER A 76 -1.15 -2.85 -16.48
CA SER A 76 -1.54 -2.02 -17.63
C SER A 76 -2.94 -2.42 -18.06
N LEU A 77 -3.83 -1.44 -18.20
CA LEU A 77 -5.10 -1.64 -18.85
C LEU A 77 -4.88 -1.53 -20.35
N VAL A 78 -5.26 -2.54 -21.10
CA VAL A 78 -4.96 -2.61 -22.54
C VAL A 78 -6.18 -3.11 -23.31
N THR A 79 -6.35 -2.54 -24.49
CA THR A 79 -7.22 -3.11 -25.54
C THR A 79 -6.46 -4.22 -26.27
N GLU A 80 -7.16 -5.00 -27.09
CA GLU A 80 -6.55 -6.04 -27.92
C GLU A 80 -5.43 -5.49 -28.83
N LEU A 81 -5.61 -4.28 -29.38
CA LEU A 81 -4.62 -3.64 -30.23
C LEU A 81 -3.36 -3.20 -29.45
N GLU A 82 -3.54 -2.67 -28.26
CA GLU A 82 -2.46 -2.23 -27.40
C GLU A 82 -1.69 -3.42 -26.81
N TRP A 83 -2.34 -4.56 -26.64
CA TRP A 83 -1.69 -5.80 -26.22
C TRP A 83 -0.52 -6.20 -27.12
N PHE A 84 -0.64 -6.03 -28.45
CA PHE A 84 0.45 -6.32 -29.39
C PHE A 84 1.68 -5.43 -29.12
N THR A 85 1.46 -4.16 -28.81
CA THR A 85 2.53 -3.22 -28.47
C THR A 85 3.18 -3.58 -27.14
N LEU A 86 2.36 -3.84 -26.13
CA LEU A 86 2.83 -4.24 -24.81
C LEU A 86 3.62 -5.56 -24.85
N ASN A 87 3.18 -6.52 -25.65
CA ASN A 87 3.87 -7.79 -25.82
C ASN A 87 5.23 -7.65 -26.52
N LYS A 88 5.38 -6.69 -27.45
CA LYS A 88 6.70 -6.35 -28.03
C LYS A 88 7.63 -5.79 -26.95
N ILE A 89 7.13 -4.93 -26.07
CA ILE A 89 7.89 -4.39 -24.94
C ILE A 89 8.32 -5.53 -24.02
N ALA A 90 7.38 -6.41 -23.65
CA ALA A 90 7.65 -7.56 -22.80
C ALA A 90 8.79 -8.43 -23.35
N LYS A 91 8.71 -8.78 -24.64
CA LYS A 91 9.73 -9.58 -25.31
C LYS A 91 11.09 -8.88 -25.37
N ALA A 92 11.11 -7.59 -25.61
CA ALA A 92 12.36 -6.82 -25.70
C ALA A 92 13.15 -6.79 -24.37
N PHE A 93 12.44 -6.84 -23.24
CA PHE A 93 13.05 -6.79 -21.90
C PHE A 93 13.00 -8.13 -21.15
N GLY A 94 12.50 -9.20 -21.75
CA GLY A 94 12.36 -10.49 -21.09
C GLY A 94 11.39 -10.45 -19.90
N ILE A 95 10.36 -9.60 -19.99
CA ILE A 95 9.35 -9.46 -18.93
C ILE A 95 8.25 -10.49 -19.17
N GLU A 96 7.95 -11.30 -18.18
CA GLU A 96 6.81 -12.19 -18.19
C GLU A 96 5.55 -11.42 -17.73
N MET A 97 4.59 -11.27 -18.64
CA MET A 97 3.34 -10.59 -18.36
C MET A 97 2.22 -11.62 -18.21
N GLN A 98 1.42 -11.45 -17.16
CA GLN A 98 0.22 -12.26 -16.91
C GLN A 98 -0.99 -11.48 -17.35
N GLU A 99 -1.71 -12.00 -18.32
CA GLU A 99 -3.03 -11.49 -18.68
C GLU A 99 -4.05 -11.87 -17.63
N ARG A 100 -4.89 -10.90 -17.25
CA ARG A 100 -6.01 -11.10 -16.34
C ARG A 100 -7.24 -10.37 -16.84
N PRO A 101 -8.40 -11.01 -16.82
CA PRO A 101 -9.65 -10.34 -17.14
C PRO A 101 -9.93 -9.24 -16.09
N LEU A 102 -10.67 -8.24 -16.49
CA LEU A 102 -11.21 -7.27 -15.54
C LEU A 102 -12.16 -7.97 -14.59
N PRO A 103 -12.16 -7.62 -13.30
CA PRO A 103 -13.07 -8.21 -12.34
C PRO A 103 -14.52 -7.86 -12.71
N THR A 104 -15.39 -8.82 -12.60
CA THR A 104 -16.84 -8.61 -12.75
C THR A 104 -17.39 -7.89 -11.51
N PRO A 105 -18.58 -7.25 -11.59
CA PRO A 105 -19.25 -6.70 -10.41
C PRO A 105 -19.39 -7.74 -9.28
N SER A 106 -19.70 -8.98 -9.60
CA SER A 106 -19.83 -10.07 -8.62
C SER A 106 -18.50 -10.41 -7.95
N ASP A 107 -17.37 -10.37 -8.68
CA ASP A 107 -16.05 -10.57 -8.10
C ASP A 107 -15.73 -9.45 -7.09
N VAL A 108 -16.09 -8.22 -7.43
CA VAL A 108 -15.88 -7.06 -6.53
C VAL A 108 -16.72 -7.20 -5.27
N GLU A 109 -18.00 -7.56 -5.39
CA GLU A 109 -18.90 -7.80 -4.24
C GLU A 109 -18.34 -8.87 -3.31
N THR A 110 -17.90 -10.00 -3.88
CA THR A 110 -17.29 -11.10 -3.11
C THR A 110 -16.06 -10.64 -2.36
N LEU A 111 -15.13 -9.96 -3.04
CA LEU A 111 -13.91 -9.45 -2.43
C LEU A 111 -14.19 -8.41 -1.32
N VAL A 112 -15.18 -7.55 -1.51
CA VAL A 112 -15.59 -6.58 -0.50
C VAL A 112 -16.17 -7.29 0.73
N ALA A 113 -17.06 -8.27 0.52
CA ALA A 113 -17.67 -9.04 1.60
C ALA A 113 -16.61 -9.81 2.42
N GLU A 114 -15.70 -10.52 1.76
CA GLU A 114 -14.58 -11.22 2.41
C GLU A 114 -13.72 -10.25 3.22
N ARG A 115 -13.36 -9.12 2.64
CA ARG A 115 -12.52 -8.12 3.31
C ARG A 115 -13.19 -7.52 4.54
N VAL A 116 -14.47 -7.14 4.43
CA VAL A 116 -15.24 -6.61 5.57
C VAL A 116 -15.32 -7.65 6.67
N THR A 117 -15.59 -8.90 6.33
CA THR A 117 -15.66 -10.01 7.29
C THR A 117 -14.35 -10.17 8.04
N VAL A 118 -13.21 -10.25 7.34
CA VAL A 118 -11.88 -10.37 7.96
C VAL A 118 -11.58 -9.19 8.88
N LEU A 119 -11.91 -7.96 8.46
CA LEU A 119 -11.68 -6.76 9.28
C LEU A 119 -12.55 -6.75 10.54
N LEU A 120 -13.81 -7.17 10.44
CA LEU A 120 -14.72 -7.27 11.58
C LEU A 120 -14.30 -8.36 12.55
N GLU A 121 -13.88 -9.52 12.05
CA GLU A 121 -13.35 -10.61 12.90
C GLU A 121 -12.09 -10.18 13.65
N ALA A 122 -11.15 -9.50 12.97
CA ALA A 122 -9.95 -8.97 13.60
C ALA A 122 -10.33 -8.00 14.73
N ARG A 123 -11.25 -7.07 14.45
CA ARG A 123 -11.74 -6.11 15.43
C ARG A 123 -12.48 -6.78 16.61
N LEU A 124 -13.19 -7.87 16.35
CA LEU A 124 -13.85 -8.63 17.41
C LEU A 124 -12.84 -9.35 18.31
N ARG A 125 -11.78 -9.91 17.73
CA ARG A 125 -10.67 -10.55 18.48
C ARG A 125 -9.96 -9.58 19.39
N ASP A 126 -9.71 -8.36 18.93
CA ASP A 126 -9.01 -7.30 19.69
C ASP A 126 -9.85 -6.65 20.79
N ARG A 127 -11.16 -6.98 20.89
CA ARG A 127 -12.00 -6.46 21.96
C ARG A 127 -11.66 -7.07 23.30
N ASP A 128 -11.54 -6.21 24.32
CA ASP A 128 -11.48 -6.64 25.72
C ASP A 128 -12.80 -7.33 26.17
N ALA A 129 -12.76 -8.01 27.31
CA ALA A 129 -13.90 -8.78 27.84
C ALA A 129 -15.15 -7.89 28.06
N LEU A 130 -14.96 -6.68 28.59
CA LEU A 130 -16.04 -5.74 28.83
C LEU A 130 -16.74 -5.27 27.55
N LYS A 131 -15.98 -5.00 26.50
CA LYS A 131 -16.52 -4.62 25.20
C LYS A 131 -17.24 -5.78 24.51
N ARG A 132 -16.74 -7.01 24.70
CA ARG A 132 -17.42 -8.23 24.21
C ARG A 132 -18.76 -8.43 24.90
N GLU A 133 -18.80 -8.36 26.23
CA GLU A 133 -20.00 -8.49 27.00
C GLU A 133 -21.03 -7.42 26.60
N ARG A 134 -20.61 -6.16 26.50
CA ARG A 134 -21.48 -5.07 26.06
C ARG A 134 -22.08 -5.31 24.68
N SER A 135 -21.36 -5.93 23.74
CA SER A 135 -21.86 -6.20 22.39
C SER A 135 -22.88 -7.35 22.36
N GLN A 136 -22.84 -8.27 23.30
CA GLN A 136 -23.78 -9.42 23.34
C GLN A 136 -25.25 -8.97 23.45
N ARG A 137 -25.55 -7.87 24.14
CA ARG A 137 -26.91 -7.31 24.24
C ARG A 137 -27.54 -6.94 22.89
N PHE A 138 -26.72 -6.75 21.84
CA PHE A 138 -27.18 -6.39 20.49
C PHE A 138 -27.38 -7.59 19.59
N ILE A 139 -27.06 -8.83 20.03
CA ILE A 139 -27.16 -10.03 19.19
C ILE A 139 -28.62 -10.31 18.79
N ALA A 140 -29.56 -10.17 19.74
CA ALA A 140 -30.99 -10.37 19.45
C ALA A 140 -31.48 -9.35 18.41
N LEU A 141 -31.14 -8.08 18.59
CA LEU A 141 -31.49 -7.02 17.63
C LEU A 141 -30.86 -7.27 16.27
N ALA A 142 -29.58 -7.66 16.20
CA ALA A 142 -28.91 -7.95 14.94
C ALA A 142 -29.57 -9.09 14.15
N ARG A 143 -30.08 -10.13 14.85
CA ARG A 143 -30.83 -11.21 14.22
C ARG A 143 -32.17 -10.71 13.68
N GLN A 144 -32.91 -9.95 14.49
CA GLN A 144 -34.18 -9.37 14.05
C GLN A 144 -34.01 -8.50 12.79
N LEU A 145 -33.01 -7.61 12.79
CA LEU A 145 -32.71 -6.76 11.64
C LEU A 145 -32.30 -7.57 10.39
N ALA A 146 -31.65 -8.72 10.56
CA ALA A 146 -31.24 -9.57 9.45
C ALA A 146 -32.38 -10.41 8.86
N GLU A 147 -33.45 -10.68 9.62
CA GLU A 147 -34.62 -11.46 9.17
C GLU A 147 -35.58 -10.62 8.33
N ASN A 148 -35.56 -9.29 8.46
CA ASN A 148 -36.42 -8.38 7.73
C ASN A 148 -35.66 -7.71 6.60
N GLU A 149 -36.16 -7.80 5.37
CA GLU A 149 -35.50 -7.25 4.17
C GLU A 149 -35.31 -5.73 4.25
N ASP A 150 -36.31 -4.99 4.73
CA ASP A 150 -36.24 -3.54 4.87
C ASP A 150 -35.25 -3.12 5.98
N GLU A 151 -35.19 -3.87 7.08
CA GLU A 151 -34.31 -3.59 8.20
C GLU A 151 -32.86 -4.06 7.95
N SER A 152 -32.65 -5.04 7.08
CA SER A 152 -31.32 -5.49 6.68
C SER A 152 -30.49 -4.37 6.02
N ALA A 153 -31.17 -3.40 5.39
CA ALA A 153 -30.52 -2.20 4.85
C ALA A 153 -29.78 -1.38 5.93
N LEU A 154 -30.25 -1.41 7.17
CA LEU A 154 -29.55 -0.74 8.29
C LEU A 154 -28.23 -1.42 8.61
N ILE A 155 -28.17 -2.75 8.50
CA ILE A 155 -26.93 -3.51 8.66
C ILE A 155 -25.98 -3.18 7.51
N ALA A 156 -26.50 -3.18 6.27
CA ALA A 156 -25.71 -2.86 5.08
C ALA A 156 -25.09 -1.46 5.17
N MET A 157 -25.85 -0.46 5.60
CA MET A 157 -25.35 0.90 5.86
C MET A 157 -24.20 0.90 6.87
N LEU A 158 -24.34 0.21 7.99
CA LEU A 158 -23.28 0.15 9.01
C LEU A 158 -22.02 -0.57 8.52
N LEU A 159 -22.17 -1.59 7.68
CA LEU A 159 -21.06 -2.30 7.04
C LEU A 159 -20.33 -1.41 6.03
N ASP A 160 -21.08 -0.64 5.22
CA ASP A 160 -20.50 0.31 4.27
C ASP A 160 -19.74 1.42 5.01
N ASP A 161 -20.35 2.06 6.00
CA ASP A 161 -19.69 3.07 6.84
C ASP A 161 -18.37 2.55 7.43
N TYR A 162 -18.40 1.33 7.97
CA TYR A 162 -17.22 0.70 8.52
C TYR A 162 -16.15 0.42 7.44
N TYR A 163 -16.56 -0.05 6.27
CA TYR A 163 -15.68 -0.31 5.15
C TYR A 163 -15.01 0.97 4.67
N GLN A 164 -15.80 2.04 4.45
CA GLN A 164 -15.27 3.35 4.05
C GLN A 164 -14.26 3.90 5.07
N GLN A 165 -14.58 3.84 6.36
CA GLN A 165 -13.65 4.24 7.41
C GLN A 165 -12.35 3.42 7.38
N SER A 166 -12.43 2.11 7.14
CA SER A 166 -11.26 1.23 7.05
C SER A 166 -10.39 1.52 5.82
N LEU A 167 -11.00 1.92 4.71
CA LEU A 167 -10.30 2.33 3.50
C LEU A 167 -9.52 3.63 3.68
N HIS A 168 -10.04 4.55 4.49
CA HIS A 168 -9.42 5.85 4.74
C HIS A 168 -8.49 5.87 5.96
N ALA A 169 -8.46 4.78 6.73
CA ALA A 169 -7.51 4.67 7.83
C ALA A 169 -6.07 4.74 7.31
N PRO A 170 -5.16 5.46 7.99
CA PRO A 170 -3.75 5.50 7.63
C PRO A 170 -3.18 4.08 7.59
N LEU A 171 -2.42 3.78 6.54
CA LEU A 171 -1.72 2.49 6.43
C LEU A 171 -0.72 2.42 7.60
N HIS A 172 -0.99 1.55 8.58
CA HIS A 172 0.01 1.19 9.57
C HIS A 172 1.12 0.44 8.83
N ARG A 173 2.24 1.11 8.54
CA ARG A 173 3.45 0.40 8.17
C ARG A 173 3.81 -0.47 9.37
N PRO A 174 4.09 -1.78 9.17
CA PRO A 174 4.69 -2.57 10.22
C PRO A 174 5.95 -1.80 10.66
N THR A 175 6.02 -1.42 11.92
CA THR A 175 7.25 -0.87 12.49
C THR A 175 8.32 -1.94 12.28
N GLU A 176 9.31 -1.65 11.45
CA GLU A 176 10.50 -2.51 11.35
C GLU A 176 10.98 -2.79 12.78
N PRO A 177 11.24 -4.06 13.11
CA PRO A 177 11.81 -4.37 14.41
C PRO A 177 13.09 -3.53 14.56
N PRO A 178 13.30 -2.89 15.71
CA PRO A 178 14.46 -2.02 15.91
C PRO A 178 15.73 -2.80 15.57
N LEU A 179 16.50 -2.29 14.62
CA LEU A 179 17.80 -2.86 14.26
C LEU A 179 18.60 -3.15 15.53
N PRO A 180 19.19 -4.33 15.68
CA PRO A 180 19.96 -4.67 16.86
C PRO A 180 21.06 -3.61 17.04
N LYS A 181 21.00 -2.87 18.16
CA LYS A 181 22.01 -1.87 18.50
C LYS A 181 23.37 -2.55 18.42
N LYS A 182 24.23 -2.13 17.47
CA LYS A 182 25.62 -2.55 17.43
C LYS A 182 26.19 -2.32 18.83
N LYS A 183 26.61 -3.38 19.52
CA LYS A 183 27.35 -3.29 20.77
C LYS A 183 28.57 -2.46 20.48
N VAL A 184 28.60 -1.24 20.99
CA VAL A 184 29.81 -0.43 21.02
C VAL A 184 30.81 -1.20 21.84
N GLY A 185 31.84 -1.73 21.17
CA GLY A 185 32.91 -2.47 21.83
C GLY A 185 33.60 -1.56 22.85
N THR A 186 33.63 -1.96 24.10
CA THR A 186 34.40 -1.32 25.15
C THR A 186 35.87 -1.19 24.70
N PRO A 187 36.49 -0.01 24.81
CA PRO A 187 37.87 0.15 24.42
C PRO A 187 38.76 -0.74 25.29
N ARG A 188 39.58 -1.59 24.67
CA ARG A 188 40.60 -2.39 25.37
C ARG A 188 41.55 -1.47 26.14
N PRO A 189 41.83 -1.75 27.42
CA PRO A 189 42.80 -0.96 28.19
C PRO A 189 44.19 -1.06 27.54
N ARG A 190 44.82 0.08 27.29
CA ARG A 190 46.21 0.21 26.81
C ARG A 190 47.14 -0.46 27.81
N ARG A 191 47.85 -1.51 27.37
CA ARG A 191 48.97 -2.12 28.09
C ARG A 191 50.05 -1.06 28.27
N ARG A 192 50.31 -0.67 29.52
CA ARG A 192 51.48 0.13 29.89
C ARG A 192 52.75 -0.67 29.59
N SER A 193 53.56 -0.19 28.67
CA SER A 193 54.94 -0.67 28.48
C SER A 193 55.80 -0.19 29.66
N SER A 194 56.25 -1.13 30.45
CA SER A 194 57.25 -0.88 31.48
C SER A 194 58.57 -0.51 30.81
N GLY A 195 58.99 0.75 30.96
CA GLY A 195 60.27 1.21 30.52
C GLY A 195 61.37 0.55 31.34
N ARG A 196 62.28 -0.11 30.65
CA ARG A 196 63.59 -0.58 31.24
C ARG A 196 64.58 0.56 31.14
N SER A 197 65.01 1.07 32.28
CA SER A 197 66.14 1.97 32.37
C SER A 197 67.47 1.28 31.97
N PRO A 198 68.37 1.93 31.26
CA PRO A 198 69.72 1.46 31.10
C PRO A 198 70.59 1.88 32.28
N ARG A 199 71.22 0.92 32.87
CA ARG A 199 72.44 1.19 33.71
C ARG A 199 73.66 1.28 32.79
N ARG A 200 74.40 2.36 32.96
CA ARG A 200 75.78 2.64 32.56
C ARG A 200 76.13 2.45 31.10
#